data_472d487b45386783e8b9edaf6fe29099
#
_entry.id   472d487b45386783e8b9edaf6fe29099
#
_cell.length_a   1.000
_cell.length_b   1.000
_cell.length_c   1.000
_cell.angle_alpha   90.00
_cell.angle_beta   90.00
_cell.angle_gamma   90.00
#
_symmetry.space_group_name_H-M   'P 1'
#
loop_
_entity.id
_entity.type
_entity.pdbx_description
1 polymer ?
#
loop_
_entity_poly.entity_id
_entity_poly.type
_entity_poly.pdbx_seq_one_letter_code
_entity_poly.pdbx_strand_id
1 'polypeptide(L)'
;MKQTKRVIALGFFDGVHLGHGALLRKVTERAAQLNATPCAFTFDRSPTAAITGQTVPLLSSVDDRIWLMKTHYQIQEVIVSSFDGMMRMDWRDFITDYLVKELGAIHVVAGHDFHFGYLGKGNPQRLQETCQQLGIGCDIVGKVEEEGITVSSTYIRSLIAQGEMERAVHFLGHPHTLTNRVTHGKKIGSSSLGFPTVNLQIPFPVITPAFGVYATKVTVCNETYQAVTNVGVRPTIENNDGRVTVEGFILDFHGDLYGQELRMEFYQRLRGEEKFPSLQALSTEIRRNAEQTRAFFNAMK
;
A
#
# COMPACT_ATOMS: atom_id res chain seq x y z
N MET A 1 -24.60 25.21 8.33
CA MET A 1 -23.93 24.06 8.99
C MET A 1 -22.56 24.54 9.46
N LYS A 2 -22.07 24.16 10.66
CA LYS A 2 -20.69 24.45 11.06
C LYS A 2 -19.75 23.61 10.19
N GLN A 3 -18.77 24.24 9.59
CA GLN A 3 -17.74 23.54 8.80
C GLN A 3 -16.99 22.55 9.69
N THR A 4 -16.76 21.33 9.20
CA THR A 4 -15.99 20.31 9.92
C THR A 4 -14.54 20.78 10.09
N LYS A 5 -14.06 20.81 11.32
CA LYS A 5 -12.67 21.14 11.65
C LYS A 5 -11.80 19.91 11.39
N ARG A 6 -10.75 20.05 10.58
CA ARG A 6 -9.84 18.95 10.22
C ARG A 6 -8.39 19.26 10.60
N VAL A 7 -7.69 18.23 11.03
CA VAL A 7 -6.23 18.18 11.03
C VAL A 7 -5.82 17.32 9.85
N ILE A 8 -5.07 17.86 8.91
CA ILE A 8 -4.84 17.22 7.59
C ILE A 8 -3.37 16.89 7.39
N ALA A 9 -3.05 15.61 7.18
CA ALA A 9 -1.75 15.19 6.63
C ALA A 9 -1.71 15.41 5.12
N LEU A 10 -0.64 16.00 4.62
CA LEU A 10 -0.43 16.27 3.19
C LEU A 10 0.64 15.34 2.62
N GLY A 11 0.29 14.55 1.61
CA GLY A 11 1.25 13.65 0.96
C GLY A 11 0.64 12.73 -0.10
N PHE A 12 1.49 12.07 -0.87
CA PHE A 12 1.03 11.03 -1.79
C PHE A 12 0.81 9.69 -1.07
N PHE A 13 1.55 9.43 0.00
CA PHE A 13 1.41 8.26 0.89
C PHE A 13 1.55 6.90 0.21
N ASP A 14 2.34 6.79 -0.85
CA ASP A 14 2.55 5.51 -1.54
C ASP A 14 3.14 4.44 -0.59
N GLY A 15 2.35 3.39 -0.34
CA GLY A 15 2.69 2.29 0.57
C GLY A 15 2.59 2.62 2.06
N VAL A 16 2.17 3.82 2.46
CA VAL A 16 1.93 4.24 3.87
C VAL A 16 3.05 3.77 4.84
N HIS A 17 4.30 3.84 4.41
CA HIS A 17 5.49 3.38 5.13
C HIS A 17 5.74 4.13 6.45
N LEU A 18 6.71 3.69 7.26
CA LEU A 18 7.02 4.26 8.59
C LEU A 18 7.21 5.78 8.57
N GLY A 19 7.83 6.33 7.51
CA GLY A 19 7.95 7.79 7.32
C GLY A 19 6.59 8.47 7.19
N HIS A 20 5.69 7.92 6.39
CA HIS A 20 4.30 8.39 6.30
C HIS A 20 3.55 8.20 7.62
N GLY A 21 3.80 7.09 8.31
CA GLY A 21 3.23 6.81 9.63
C GLY A 21 3.56 7.88 10.67
N ALA A 22 4.73 8.51 10.60
CA ALA A 22 5.09 9.61 11.48
C ALA A 22 4.18 10.84 11.29
N LEU A 23 3.83 11.16 10.02
CA LEU A 23 2.90 12.23 9.72
C LEU A 23 1.48 11.90 10.23
N LEU A 24 1.02 10.68 9.93
CA LEU A 24 -0.34 10.26 10.28
C LEU A 24 -0.56 10.16 11.79
N ARG A 25 0.43 9.67 12.55
CA ARG A 25 0.41 9.71 14.03
C ARG A 25 0.35 11.15 14.56
N LYS A 26 1.11 12.08 13.96
CA LYS A 26 1.05 13.50 14.33
C LYS A 26 -0.32 14.09 14.07
N VAL A 27 -0.99 13.71 12.99
CA VAL A 27 -2.36 14.13 12.68
C VAL A 27 -3.35 13.65 13.74
N THR A 28 -3.31 12.36 14.11
CA THR A 28 -4.22 11.80 15.13
C THR A 28 -3.98 12.41 16.50
N GLU A 29 -2.72 12.65 16.88
CA GLU A 29 -2.35 13.35 18.10
C GLU A 29 -2.95 14.80 18.13
N ARG A 30 -2.72 15.58 17.08
CA ARG A 30 -3.21 16.96 16.98
C ARG A 30 -4.74 17.03 16.90
N ALA A 31 -5.36 16.10 16.17
CA ALA A 31 -6.81 16.04 16.05
C ALA A 31 -7.48 15.80 17.42
N ALA A 32 -6.92 14.91 18.23
CA ALA A 32 -7.40 14.68 19.60
C ALA A 32 -7.26 15.93 20.48
N GLN A 33 -6.09 16.62 20.43
CA GLN A 33 -5.84 17.86 21.18
C GLN A 33 -6.78 18.99 20.79
N LEU A 34 -7.13 19.09 19.50
CA LEU A 34 -7.92 20.20 18.94
C LEU A 34 -9.42 19.87 18.81
N ASN A 35 -9.83 18.67 19.23
CA ASN A 35 -11.20 18.16 19.03
C ASN A 35 -11.65 18.31 17.58
N ALA A 36 -10.84 17.79 16.65
CA ALA A 36 -11.00 17.89 15.20
C ALA A 36 -10.94 16.50 14.56
N THR A 37 -11.35 16.41 13.30
CA THR A 37 -11.32 15.15 12.52
C THR A 37 -9.91 14.89 11.99
N PRO A 38 -9.27 13.73 12.28
CA PRO A 38 -8.00 13.33 11.67
C PRO A 38 -8.22 12.96 10.20
N CYS A 39 -7.54 13.67 9.31
CA CYS A 39 -7.72 13.58 7.87
C CYS A 39 -6.37 13.40 7.16
N ALA A 40 -6.36 12.67 6.05
CA ALA A 40 -5.24 12.63 5.11
C ALA A 40 -5.69 13.14 3.74
N PHE A 41 -4.85 13.93 3.11
CA PHE A 41 -5.02 14.40 1.74
C PHE A 41 -4.01 13.71 0.84
N THR A 42 -4.49 13.07 -0.22
CA THR A 42 -3.66 12.34 -1.19
C THR A 42 -4.20 12.50 -2.62
N PHE A 43 -3.50 11.92 -3.59
CA PHE A 43 -3.87 11.99 -5.00
C PHE A 43 -4.28 10.62 -5.57
N ASP A 44 -5.14 10.65 -6.58
CA ASP A 44 -5.61 9.49 -7.33
C ASP A 44 -4.49 8.77 -8.10
N ARG A 45 -3.46 9.52 -8.53
CA ARG A 45 -2.32 8.99 -9.26
C ARG A 45 -0.99 9.63 -8.82
N SER A 46 0.12 8.99 -9.19
CA SER A 46 1.46 9.47 -8.86
C SER A 46 1.74 10.85 -9.47
N PRO A 47 2.05 11.87 -8.65
CA PRO A 47 2.50 13.18 -9.14
C PRO A 47 3.72 13.07 -10.06
N THR A 48 4.69 12.23 -9.70
CA THR A 48 5.89 12.00 -10.52
C THR A 48 5.52 11.43 -11.88
N ALA A 49 4.66 10.40 -11.94
CA ALA A 49 4.23 9.82 -13.21
C ALA A 49 3.46 10.84 -14.08
N ALA A 50 2.62 11.66 -13.45
CA ALA A 50 1.84 12.68 -14.15
C ALA A 50 2.72 13.79 -14.74
N ILE A 51 3.78 14.20 -14.03
CA ILE A 51 4.69 15.26 -14.48
C ILE A 51 5.68 14.74 -15.52
N THR A 52 6.25 13.56 -15.34
CA THR A 52 7.29 13.01 -16.21
C THR A 52 6.76 12.23 -17.41
N GLY A 53 5.49 11.82 -17.38
CA GLY A 53 4.91 10.90 -18.37
C GLY A 53 5.42 9.47 -18.28
N GLN A 54 6.24 9.16 -17.28
CA GLN A 54 6.80 7.82 -17.06
C GLN A 54 5.99 7.05 -16.03
N THR A 55 5.71 5.77 -16.29
CA THR A 55 5.08 4.91 -15.29
C THR A 55 6.02 4.66 -14.12
N VAL A 56 5.55 5.02 -12.92
CA VAL A 56 6.25 4.71 -11.67
C VAL A 56 5.47 3.60 -10.98
N PRO A 57 6.08 2.42 -10.74
CA PRO A 57 5.44 1.37 -9.96
C PRO A 57 5.09 1.88 -8.56
N LEU A 58 3.87 1.59 -8.09
CA LEU A 58 3.40 2.02 -6.77
C LEU A 58 3.48 0.88 -5.77
N LEU A 59 3.64 1.20 -4.49
CA LEU A 59 3.61 0.23 -3.39
C LEU A 59 2.17 -0.18 -3.04
N SER A 60 1.19 0.67 -3.32
CA SER A 60 -0.21 0.43 -2.97
C SER A 60 -1.16 1.01 -4.01
N SER A 61 -2.30 0.35 -4.23
CA SER A 61 -3.45 0.97 -4.89
C SER A 61 -4.00 2.13 -4.04
N VAL A 62 -4.91 2.92 -4.62
CA VAL A 62 -5.59 3.99 -3.85
C VAL A 62 -6.42 3.38 -2.72
N ASP A 63 -7.15 2.28 -2.98
CA ASP A 63 -8.00 1.63 -2.00
C ASP A 63 -7.19 0.99 -0.87
N ASP A 64 -6.08 0.31 -1.18
CA ASP A 64 -5.16 -0.22 -0.16
C ASP A 64 -4.55 0.90 0.68
N ARG A 65 -4.19 2.03 0.06
CA ARG A 65 -3.65 3.20 0.76
C ARG A 65 -4.65 3.79 1.75
N ILE A 66 -5.90 3.94 1.33
CA ILE A 66 -6.99 4.40 2.20
C ILE A 66 -7.19 3.42 3.36
N TRP A 67 -7.24 2.13 3.06
CA TRP A 67 -7.41 1.10 4.08
C TRP A 67 -6.27 1.11 5.10
N LEU A 68 -5.02 1.18 4.65
CA LEU A 68 -3.83 1.25 5.51
C LEU A 68 -3.88 2.46 6.46
N MET A 69 -4.20 3.65 5.94
CA MET A 69 -4.31 4.86 6.76
C MET A 69 -5.40 4.73 7.83
N LYS A 70 -6.56 4.21 7.46
CA LYS A 70 -7.69 4.04 8.40
C LYS A 70 -7.40 2.97 9.46
N THR A 71 -6.86 1.82 9.05
CA THR A 71 -6.65 0.67 9.93
C THR A 71 -5.46 0.84 10.86
N HIS A 72 -4.32 1.31 10.35
CA HIS A 72 -3.09 1.40 11.14
C HIS A 72 -2.91 2.73 11.86
N TYR A 73 -3.53 3.81 11.37
CA TYR A 73 -3.31 5.17 11.90
C TYR A 73 -4.59 5.88 12.33
N GLN A 74 -5.73 5.19 12.32
CA GLN A 74 -7.02 5.73 12.80
C GLN A 74 -7.44 7.03 12.08
N ILE A 75 -7.01 7.21 10.83
CA ILE A 75 -7.46 8.32 10.00
C ILE A 75 -8.96 8.12 9.68
N GLN A 76 -9.78 9.11 10.04
CA GLN A 76 -11.23 9.01 9.83
C GLN A 76 -11.63 9.37 8.41
N GLU A 77 -11.01 10.39 7.84
CA GLU A 77 -11.30 10.86 6.48
C GLU A 77 -10.04 10.82 5.61
N VAL A 78 -10.16 10.30 4.40
CA VAL A 78 -9.10 10.36 3.38
C VAL A 78 -9.68 11.07 2.16
N ILE A 79 -9.11 12.23 1.85
CA ILE A 79 -9.48 13.04 0.70
C ILE A 79 -8.55 12.65 -0.45
N VAL A 80 -9.13 12.07 -1.49
CA VAL A 80 -8.41 11.71 -2.72
C VAL A 80 -8.76 12.74 -3.79
N SER A 81 -7.81 13.56 -4.18
CA SER A 81 -8.00 14.57 -5.23
C SER A 81 -7.39 14.14 -6.56
N SER A 82 -8.00 14.60 -7.65
CA SER A 82 -7.39 14.44 -8.96
C SER A 82 -6.12 15.28 -9.06
N PHE A 83 -4.99 14.64 -9.33
CA PHE A 83 -3.73 15.37 -9.50
C PHE A 83 -3.80 16.31 -10.70
N ASP A 84 -4.42 15.91 -11.81
CA ASP A 84 -4.56 16.74 -13.02
C ASP A 84 -5.37 18.01 -12.77
N GLY A 85 -6.43 17.90 -11.96
CA GLY A 85 -7.24 19.06 -11.57
C GLY A 85 -6.48 20.07 -10.72
N MET A 86 -5.50 19.59 -9.95
CA MET A 86 -4.77 20.43 -8.97
C MET A 86 -3.36 20.85 -9.42
N MET A 87 -2.77 20.22 -10.43
CA MET A 87 -1.38 20.45 -10.82
C MET A 87 -1.08 21.90 -11.26
N ARG A 88 -2.09 22.68 -11.63
CA ARG A 88 -1.96 24.09 -12.04
C ARG A 88 -2.38 25.08 -10.95
N MET A 89 -2.83 24.61 -9.78
CA MET A 89 -3.24 25.45 -8.67
C MET A 89 -2.04 26.23 -8.12
N ASP A 90 -2.19 27.51 -7.89
CA ASP A 90 -1.15 28.30 -7.20
C ASP A 90 -0.93 27.74 -5.78
N TRP A 91 0.30 27.75 -5.33
CA TRP A 91 0.65 27.19 -4.02
C TRP A 91 -0.02 27.93 -2.86
N ARG A 92 -0.29 29.24 -2.98
CA ARG A 92 -0.98 30.00 -1.94
C ARG A 92 -2.47 29.68 -1.92
N ASP A 93 -3.10 29.60 -3.11
CA ASP A 93 -4.53 29.24 -3.23
C ASP A 93 -4.77 27.81 -2.71
N PHE A 94 -3.80 26.89 -2.91
CA PHE A 94 -3.88 25.56 -2.30
C PHE A 94 -4.03 25.64 -0.78
N ILE A 95 -3.29 26.52 -0.10
CA ILE A 95 -3.40 26.67 1.37
C ILE A 95 -4.66 27.44 1.73
N THR A 96 -4.86 28.65 1.15
CA THR A 96 -5.89 29.58 1.62
C THR A 96 -7.29 29.18 1.23
N ASP A 97 -7.48 28.77 0.00
CA ASP A 97 -8.81 28.51 -0.57
C ASP A 97 -9.15 27.03 -0.45
N TYR A 98 -8.25 26.15 -0.83
CA TYR A 98 -8.56 24.72 -0.83
C TYR A 98 -8.45 24.13 0.59
N LEU A 99 -7.28 24.16 1.25
CA LEU A 99 -7.13 23.52 2.56
C LEU A 99 -7.99 24.21 3.64
N VAL A 100 -7.93 25.54 3.73
CA VAL A 100 -8.60 26.27 4.84
C VAL A 100 -10.06 26.49 4.55
N LYS A 101 -10.43 27.15 3.43
CA LYS A 101 -11.82 27.52 3.18
C LYS A 101 -12.67 26.33 2.74
N GLU A 102 -12.18 25.48 1.83
CA GLU A 102 -12.96 24.36 1.31
C GLU A 102 -12.93 23.16 2.26
N LEU A 103 -11.74 22.71 2.68
CA LEU A 103 -11.59 21.53 3.51
C LEU A 103 -11.70 21.79 5.02
N GLY A 104 -11.70 23.04 5.48
CA GLY A 104 -11.81 23.38 6.90
C GLY A 104 -10.59 22.96 7.72
N ALA A 105 -9.40 23.03 7.13
CA ALA A 105 -8.16 22.76 7.84
C ALA A 105 -7.92 23.79 8.93
N ILE A 106 -7.75 23.33 10.18
CA ILE A 106 -7.32 24.14 11.32
C ILE A 106 -5.88 23.83 11.73
N HIS A 107 -5.34 22.75 11.23
CA HIS A 107 -3.97 22.33 11.42
C HIS A 107 -3.54 21.43 10.24
N VAL A 108 -2.33 21.63 9.74
CA VAL A 108 -1.76 20.79 8.67
C VAL A 108 -0.47 20.13 9.12
N VAL A 109 -0.21 18.94 8.61
CA VAL A 109 1.03 18.17 8.85
C VAL A 109 1.63 17.76 7.52
N ALA A 110 2.89 18.10 7.28
CA ALA A 110 3.59 17.77 6.04
C ALA A 110 5.00 17.24 6.29
N GLY A 111 5.57 16.53 5.33
CA GLY A 111 6.97 16.11 5.38
C GLY A 111 7.93 17.26 5.08
N HIS A 112 9.17 17.13 5.53
CA HIS A 112 10.25 18.11 5.30
C HIS A 112 10.59 18.34 3.82
N ASP A 113 10.21 17.42 2.95
CA ASP A 113 10.43 17.43 1.50
C ASP A 113 9.14 17.64 0.69
N PHE A 114 8.04 18.02 1.35
CA PHE A 114 6.74 18.20 0.70
C PHE A 114 6.75 19.42 -0.19
N HIS A 115 6.52 19.21 -1.50
CA HIS A 115 6.35 20.29 -2.49
C HIS A 115 4.94 20.25 -3.08
N PHE A 116 4.34 21.40 -3.29
CA PHE A 116 2.97 21.54 -3.77
C PHE A 116 2.75 22.79 -4.62
N GLY A 117 1.56 22.91 -5.21
CA GLY A 117 1.21 23.99 -6.10
C GLY A 117 1.90 23.90 -7.46
N TYR A 118 1.56 24.82 -8.35
CA TYR A 118 2.07 24.83 -9.72
C TYR A 118 3.60 24.84 -9.76
N LEU A 119 4.18 23.90 -10.50
CA LEU A 119 5.62 23.67 -10.60
C LEU A 119 6.34 23.43 -9.26
N GLY A 120 5.63 22.94 -8.23
CA GLY A 120 6.22 22.66 -6.92
C GLY A 120 6.73 23.90 -6.19
N LYS A 121 6.19 25.09 -6.48
CA LYS A 121 6.62 26.36 -5.87
C LYS A 121 6.32 26.45 -4.39
N GLY A 122 5.31 25.72 -3.89
CA GLY A 122 5.05 25.56 -2.47
C GLY A 122 6.07 24.61 -1.83
N ASN A 123 6.52 24.92 -0.63
CA ASN A 123 7.46 24.13 0.16
C ASN A 123 7.11 24.21 1.66
N PRO A 124 7.77 23.44 2.54
CA PRO A 124 7.46 23.44 3.97
C PRO A 124 7.56 24.82 4.63
N GLN A 125 8.53 25.63 4.25
CA GLN A 125 8.70 26.98 4.83
C GLN A 125 7.51 27.87 4.46
N ARG A 126 7.14 27.93 3.19
CA ARG A 126 5.96 28.71 2.73
C ARG A 126 4.66 28.22 3.36
N LEU A 127 4.55 26.90 3.58
CA LEU A 127 3.40 26.30 4.28
C LEU A 127 3.32 26.84 5.72
N GLN A 128 4.42 26.78 6.48
CA GLN A 128 4.46 27.26 7.86
C GLN A 128 4.18 28.77 7.97
N GLU A 129 4.84 29.57 7.15
CA GLU A 129 4.65 31.04 7.15
C GLU A 129 3.20 31.43 6.82
N THR A 130 2.58 30.77 5.83
CA THR A 130 1.20 31.05 5.45
C THR A 130 0.20 30.57 6.54
N CYS A 131 0.41 29.37 7.10
CA CYS A 131 -0.41 28.88 8.20
C CYS A 131 -0.34 29.81 9.41
N GLN A 132 0.83 30.32 9.77
CA GLN A 132 1.01 31.29 10.84
C GLN A 132 0.22 32.60 10.56
N GLN A 133 0.29 33.12 9.32
CA GLN A 133 -0.49 34.31 8.91
C GLN A 133 -2.00 34.09 9.02
N LEU A 134 -2.47 32.87 8.76
CA LEU A 134 -3.88 32.50 8.82
C LEU A 134 -4.33 32.09 10.23
N GLY A 135 -3.44 32.01 11.21
CA GLY A 135 -3.76 31.59 12.57
C GLY A 135 -4.12 30.11 12.70
N ILE A 136 -3.66 29.25 11.77
CA ILE A 136 -3.81 27.80 11.86
C ILE A 136 -2.49 27.11 12.20
N GLY A 137 -2.57 25.89 12.78
CA GLY A 137 -1.37 25.14 13.13
C GLY A 137 -0.68 24.50 11.93
N CYS A 138 0.65 24.30 12.04
CA CYS A 138 1.44 23.59 11.04
C CYS A 138 2.59 22.85 11.71
N ASP A 139 2.65 21.52 11.50
CA ASP A 139 3.79 20.70 11.90
C ASP A 139 4.53 20.19 10.66
N ILE A 140 5.85 20.37 10.61
CA ILE A 140 6.70 19.75 9.60
C ILE A 140 7.46 18.59 10.24
N VAL A 141 7.20 17.38 9.73
CA VAL A 141 7.84 16.15 10.19
C VAL A 141 9.17 15.96 9.47
N GLY A 142 10.21 15.74 10.25
CA GLY A 142 11.54 15.48 9.73
C GLY A 142 11.65 14.11 9.05
N LYS A 143 12.83 13.87 8.48
CA LYS A 143 13.21 12.61 7.88
C LYS A 143 13.13 11.47 8.91
N VAL A 144 12.55 10.35 8.53
CA VAL A 144 12.51 9.13 9.33
C VAL A 144 13.57 8.16 8.81
N GLU A 145 14.39 7.65 9.72
CA GLU A 145 15.42 6.65 9.43
C GLU A 145 15.18 5.39 10.24
N GLU A 146 15.42 4.26 9.63
CA GLU A 146 15.38 2.93 10.24
C GLU A 146 16.69 2.23 9.89
N GLU A 147 17.39 1.68 10.88
CA GLU A 147 18.73 1.08 10.72
C GLU A 147 19.75 2.00 10.02
N GLY A 148 19.66 3.33 10.19
CA GLY A 148 20.51 4.31 9.51
C GLY A 148 20.18 4.55 8.04
N ILE A 149 19.07 3.98 7.55
CA ILE A 149 18.60 4.12 6.17
C ILE A 149 17.34 4.99 6.15
N THR A 150 17.28 5.95 5.23
CA THR A 150 16.09 6.76 5.04
C THR A 150 14.93 5.90 4.57
N VAL A 151 13.83 5.94 5.32
CA VAL A 151 12.57 5.29 4.93
C VAL A 151 11.95 6.02 3.76
N SER A 152 11.85 5.35 2.61
CA SER A 152 11.27 5.94 1.40
C SER A 152 10.59 4.90 0.51
N SER A 153 9.55 5.30 -0.24
CA SER A 153 8.88 4.41 -1.20
C SER A 153 9.84 3.87 -2.25
N THR A 154 10.87 4.63 -2.63
CA THR A 154 11.88 4.19 -3.62
C THR A 154 12.73 3.03 -3.08
N TYR A 155 13.20 3.13 -1.85
CA TYR A 155 13.97 2.06 -1.22
C TYR A 155 13.11 0.80 -1.02
N ILE A 156 11.88 0.97 -0.54
CA ILE A 156 10.96 -0.17 -0.32
C ILE A 156 10.61 -0.86 -1.64
N ARG A 157 10.40 -0.11 -2.74
CA ARG A 157 10.22 -0.70 -4.07
C ARG A 157 11.42 -1.56 -4.48
N SER A 158 12.64 -1.12 -4.20
CA SER A 158 13.83 -1.91 -4.52
C SER A 158 13.88 -3.23 -3.74
N LEU A 159 13.51 -3.21 -2.46
CA LEU A 159 13.44 -4.43 -1.63
C LEU A 159 12.39 -5.42 -2.17
N ILE A 160 11.18 -4.95 -2.50
CA ILE A 160 10.12 -5.80 -3.06
C ILE A 160 10.54 -6.40 -4.41
N ALA A 161 11.15 -5.60 -5.28
CA ALA A 161 11.63 -6.05 -6.59
C ALA A 161 12.78 -7.08 -6.48
N GLN A 162 13.58 -7.04 -5.43
CA GLN A 162 14.67 -7.99 -5.15
C GLN A 162 14.19 -9.22 -4.36
N GLY A 163 12.94 -9.19 -3.85
CA GLY A 163 12.36 -10.27 -3.06
C GLY A 163 12.76 -10.26 -1.59
N GLU A 164 13.34 -9.16 -1.11
CA GLU A 164 13.65 -8.93 0.32
C GLU A 164 12.39 -8.50 1.08
N MET A 165 11.37 -9.37 1.08
CA MET A 165 10.04 -9.03 1.56
C MET A 165 10.02 -8.73 3.05
N GLU A 166 10.77 -9.48 3.87
CA GLU A 166 10.85 -9.24 5.33
C GLU A 166 11.42 -7.84 5.63
N ARG A 167 12.44 -7.42 4.88
CA ARG A 167 12.97 -6.06 5.01
C ARG A 167 11.98 -5.02 4.52
N ALA A 168 11.28 -5.30 3.42
CA ALA A 168 10.23 -4.40 2.93
C ALA A 168 9.12 -4.21 3.98
N VAL A 169 8.67 -5.28 4.65
CA VAL A 169 7.70 -5.25 5.76
C VAL A 169 8.24 -4.41 6.93
N HIS A 170 9.52 -4.57 7.28
CA HIS A 170 10.15 -3.78 8.34
C HIS A 170 10.10 -2.28 8.05
N PHE A 171 10.49 -1.83 6.85
CA PHE A 171 10.47 -0.42 6.46
C PHE A 171 9.06 0.13 6.18
N LEU A 172 8.13 -0.72 5.76
CA LEU A 172 6.70 -0.37 5.67
C LEU A 172 6.09 -0.17 7.06
N GLY A 173 6.47 -0.99 8.03
CA GLY A 173 5.80 -1.11 9.34
C GLY A 173 4.50 -1.93 9.29
N HIS A 174 4.23 -2.57 8.17
CA HIS A 174 3.12 -3.47 7.92
C HIS A 174 3.43 -4.36 6.69
N PRO A 175 2.72 -5.48 6.45
CA PRO A 175 2.93 -6.31 5.28
C PRO A 175 2.60 -5.56 3.97
N HIS A 176 3.30 -5.91 2.89
CA HIS A 176 2.94 -5.44 1.55
C HIS A 176 1.59 -6.02 1.16
N THR A 177 0.63 -5.15 0.81
CA THR A 177 -0.78 -5.51 0.68
C THR A 177 -1.27 -5.36 -0.75
N LEU A 178 -1.99 -6.36 -1.25
CA LEU A 178 -2.70 -6.34 -2.52
C LEU A 178 -4.17 -6.70 -2.30
N THR A 179 -5.07 -5.81 -2.69
CA THR A 179 -6.51 -6.08 -2.69
C THR A 179 -7.02 -6.13 -4.12
N ASN A 180 -7.71 -7.21 -4.47
CA ASN A 180 -8.42 -7.32 -5.75
C ASN A 180 -9.51 -8.41 -5.68
N ARG A 181 -10.32 -8.50 -6.73
CA ARG A 181 -11.31 -9.57 -6.87
C ARG A 181 -10.65 -10.86 -7.34
N VAL A 182 -11.09 -11.96 -6.74
CA VAL A 182 -10.65 -13.30 -7.12
C VAL A 182 -11.13 -13.63 -8.53
N THR A 183 -10.20 -13.97 -9.41
CA THR A 183 -10.47 -14.35 -10.80
C THR A 183 -10.36 -15.88 -11.00
N HIS A 184 -10.97 -16.39 -12.07
CA HIS A 184 -10.85 -17.80 -12.42
C HIS A 184 -9.42 -18.14 -12.84
N GLY A 185 -8.80 -19.10 -12.15
CA GLY A 185 -7.56 -19.77 -12.55
C GLY A 185 -7.83 -21.01 -13.42
N LYS A 186 -6.80 -21.57 -14.00
CA LYS A 186 -6.88 -22.96 -14.52
C LYS A 186 -6.98 -23.88 -13.30
N LYS A 187 -8.15 -24.51 -13.05
CA LYS A 187 -8.47 -25.39 -11.90
C LYS A 187 -7.50 -26.58 -11.65
N ILE A 188 -6.24 -26.47 -12.06
CA ILE A 188 -5.23 -27.55 -11.97
C ILE A 188 -4.89 -27.85 -10.50
N GLY A 189 -4.80 -26.82 -9.66
CA GLY A 189 -4.47 -27.00 -8.23
C GLY A 189 -5.62 -27.62 -7.41
N SER A 190 -6.87 -27.21 -7.69
CA SER A 190 -8.02 -27.68 -6.92
C SER A 190 -8.46 -29.11 -7.27
N SER A 191 -8.33 -29.52 -8.54
CA SER A 191 -8.74 -30.85 -8.99
C SER A 191 -7.68 -31.94 -8.82
N SER A 192 -6.39 -31.58 -8.95
CA SER A 192 -5.30 -32.55 -8.93
C SER A 192 -4.51 -32.61 -7.63
N LEU A 193 -4.52 -31.54 -6.82
CA LEU A 193 -3.72 -31.43 -5.60
C LEU A 193 -4.57 -31.31 -4.33
N GLY A 194 -5.89 -31.17 -4.43
CA GLY A 194 -6.81 -31.09 -3.30
C GLY A 194 -6.76 -29.77 -2.52
N PHE A 195 -6.21 -28.72 -3.13
CA PHE A 195 -6.02 -27.43 -2.47
C PHE A 195 -6.79 -26.32 -3.19
N PRO A 196 -7.70 -25.58 -2.52
CA PRO A 196 -8.36 -24.43 -3.13
C PRO A 196 -7.34 -23.34 -3.41
N THR A 197 -7.26 -22.91 -4.67
CA THR A 197 -6.38 -21.80 -5.10
C THR A 197 -7.19 -20.60 -5.52
N VAL A 198 -6.75 -19.42 -5.12
CA VAL A 198 -7.27 -18.13 -5.57
C VAL A 198 -6.29 -17.48 -6.53
N ASN A 199 -6.80 -16.82 -7.55
CA ASN A 199 -5.99 -16.07 -8.48
C ASN A 199 -6.33 -14.59 -8.37
N LEU A 200 -5.30 -13.77 -8.15
CA LEU A 200 -5.40 -12.31 -8.14
C LEU A 200 -4.59 -11.72 -9.29
N GLN A 201 -5.06 -10.61 -9.81
CA GLN A 201 -4.28 -9.75 -10.69
C GLN A 201 -3.70 -8.60 -9.86
N ILE A 202 -2.45 -8.23 -10.12
CA ILE A 202 -1.85 -7.06 -9.51
C ILE A 202 -2.47 -5.81 -10.16
N PRO A 203 -3.10 -4.90 -9.40
CA PRO A 203 -3.65 -3.68 -9.98
C PRO A 203 -2.54 -2.82 -10.60
N PHE A 204 -2.70 -2.42 -11.85
CA PHE A 204 -1.77 -1.45 -12.44
C PHE A 204 -1.95 -0.06 -11.79
N PRO A 205 -0.88 0.65 -11.46
CA PRO A 205 0.56 0.39 -11.64
C PRO A 205 1.26 -0.17 -10.38
N VAL A 206 0.60 -0.98 -9.54
CA VAL A 206 1.21 -1.54 -8.32
C VAL A 206 2.39 -2.46 -8.69
N ILE A 207 3.46 -2.36 -7.89
CA ILE A 207 4.67 -3.14 -8.09
C ILE A 207 4.41 -4.64 -8.00
N THR A 208 5.01 -5.38 -8.93
CA THR A 208 5.07 -6.83 -8.86
C THR A 208 6.18 -7.26 -7.90
N PRO A 209 5.89 -8.04 -6.84
CA PRO A 209 6.94 -8.66 -6.04
C PRO A 209 7.83 -9.58 -6.90
N ALA A 210 9.09 -9.76 -6.51
CA ALA A 210 9.99 -10.71 -7.17
C ALA A 210 9.31 -12.08 -7.31
N PHE A 211 9.50 -12.74 -8.44
CA PHE A 211 8.90 -14.07 -8.68
C PHE A 211 9.36 -15.08 -7.65
N GLY A 212 8.42 -15.88 -7.16
CA GLY A 212 8.68 -16.87 -6.13
C GLY A 212 7.47 -17.19 -5.28
N VAL A 213 7.72 -17.91 -4.20
CA VAL A 213 6.71 -18.38 -3.25
C VAL A 213 6.85 -17.62 -1.93
N TYR A 214 5.72 -17.20 -1.40
CA TYR A 214 5.63 -16.32 -0.22
C TYR A 214 4.73 -16.92 0.86
N ALA A 215 5.09 -16.66 2.12
CA ALA A 215 4.17 -16.77 3.25
C ALA A 215 3.30 -15.51 3.28
N THR A 216 1.98 -15.70 3.20
CA THR A 216 1.00 -14.61 3.12
C THR A 216 -0.15 -14.85 4.11
N LYS A 217 -0.87 -13.77 4.44
CA LYS A 217 -2.21 -13.85 5.00
C LYS A 217 -3.21 -13.38 3.96
N VAL A 218 -4.38 -13.98 4.00
CA VAL A 218 -5.50 -13.66 3.12
C VAL A 218 -6.70 -13.33 3.97
N THR A 219 -7.27 -12.14 3.78
CA THR A 219 -8.50 -11.73 4.43
C THR A 219 -9.64 -11.68 3.41
N VAL A 220 -10.70 -12.41 3.71
CA VAL A 220 -11.92 -12.46 2.91
C VAL A 220 -13.12 -12.57 3.85
N CYS A 221 -14.21 -11.88 3.58
CA CYS A 221 -15.42 -11.88 4.44
C CYS A 221 -15.11 -11.60 5.94
N ASN A 222 -14.14 -10.74 6.23
CA ASN A 222 -13.64 -10.40 7.57
C ASN A 222 -12.94 -11.55 8.33
N GLU A 223 -12.65 -12.66 7.68
CA GLU A 223 -11.87 -13.76 8.25
C GLU A 223 -10.47 -13.77 7.60
N THR A 224 -9.45 -14.06 8.42
CA THR A 224 -8.05 -14.08 7.98
C THR A 224 -7.48 -15.48 8.07
N TYR A 225 -6.91 -15.95 6.96
CA TYR A 225 -6.30 -17.25 6.79
C TYR A 225 -4.82 -17.11 6.45
N GLN A 226 -4.02 -18.11 6.80
CA GLN A 226 -2.66 -18.24 6.27
C GLN A 226 -2.72 -18.78 4.85
N ALA A 227 -1.79 -18.36 4.01
CA ALA A 227 -1.71 -18.86 2.63
C ALA A 227 -0.26 -18.96 2.15
N VAL A 228 -0.04 -19.87 1.21
CA VAL A 228 1.17 -19.96 0.39
C VAL A 228 0.87 -19.33 -0.94
N THR A 229 1.60 -18.29 -1.31
CA THR A 229 1.31 -17.53 -2.53
C THR A 229 2.47 -17.60 -3.51
N ASN A 230 2.19 -18.00 -4.74
CA ASN A 230 3.12 -17.94 -5.86
C ASN A 230 2.90 -16.67 -6.68
N VAL A 231 3.96 -15.92 -6.91
CA VAL A 231 4.03 -14.79 -7.86
C VAL A 231 4.89 -15.24 -9.03
N GLY A 232 4.35 -15.23 -10.23
CA GLY A 232 5.09 -15.70 -11.40
C GLY A 232 4.39 -15.41 -12.73
N VAL A 233 5.02 -15.78 -13.84
CA VAL A 233 4.43 -15.67 -15.17
C VAL A 233 3.69 -16.97 -15.51
N ARG A 234 2.48 -16.84 -15.96
CA ARG A 234 1.70 -18.00 -16.41
C ARG A 234 2.29 -18.55 -17.71
N PRO A 235 2.79 -19.79 -17.76
CA PRO A 235 3.15 -20.41 -19.02
C PRO A 235 1.88 -20.76 -19.81
N THR A 236 1.57 -20.01 -20.84
CA THR A 236 0.46 -20.30 -21.78
C THR A 236 1.03 -20.93 -23.03
N ILE A 237 0.49 -22.11 -23.41
CA ILE A 237 0.93 -22.87 -24.58
C ILE A 237 0.48 -22.18 -25.89
N GLU A 238 -0.54 -21.31 -25.88
CA GLU A 238 -1.12 -20.74 -27.11
C GLU A 238 -1.10 -19.23 -27.24
N ASN A 239 -0.94 -18.47 -26.12
CA ASN A 239 -0.74 -17.00 -26.15
C ASN A 239 0.11 -16.59 -24.94
N ASN A 240 1.41 -16.42 -25.17
CA ASN A 240 2.33 -15.94 -24.15
C ASN A 240 2.16 -14.41 -23.97
N ASP A 241 1.07 -13.99 -23.29
CA ASP A 241 0.76 -12.58 -23.05
C ASP A 241 1.61 -12.00 -21.89
N GLY A 242 2.52 -12.81 -21.32
CA GLY A 242 3.47 -12.39 -20.29
C GLY A 242 2.81 -11.90 -18.99
N ARG A 243 1.53 -12.19 -18.77
CA ARG A 243 0.82 -11.69 -17.59
C ARG A 243 1.34 -12.33 -16.31
N VAL A 244 1.69 -11.48 -15.37
CA VAL A 244 2.00 -11.88 -14.00
C VAL A 244 0.72 -12.34 -13.31
N THR A 245 0.81 -13.49 -12.64
CA THR A 245 -0.27 -14.03 -11.82
C THR A 245 0.18 -14.14 -10.37
N VAL A 246 -0.76 -13.89 -9.46
CA VAL A 246 -0.62 -14.14 -8.03
C VAL A 246 -1.59 -15.27 -7.69
N GLU A 247 -1.04 -16.44 -7.40
CA GLU A 247 -1.83 -17.63 -7.07
C GLU A 247 -1.64 -17.98 -5.60
N GLY A 248 -2.70 -17.78 -4.79
CA GLY A 248 -2.71 -18.09 -3.36
C GLY A 248 -3.34 -19.44 -3.08
N PHE A 249 -2.62 -20.30 -2.37
CA PHE A 249 -3.15 -21.50 -1.75
C PHE A 249 -3.50 -21.17 -0.29
N ILE A 250 -4.82 -21.11 0.02
CA ILE A 250 -5.31 -20.76 1.37
C ILE A 250 -5.35 -22.00 2.23
N LEU A 251 -4.63 -21.95 3.36
CA LEU A 251 -4.54 -23.07 4.30
C LEU A 251 -5.84 -23.18 5.14
N ASP A 252 -6.30 -24.41 5.32
CA ASP A 252 -7.44 -24.74 6.18
C ASP A 252 -8.77 -24.03 5.78
N PHE A 253 -8.86 -23.60 4.51
CA PHE A 253 -10.06 -23.00 3.94
C PHE A 253 -10.84 -23.98 3.07
N HIS A 254 -12.16 -23.97 3.22
CA HIS A 254 -13.08 -24.75 2.39
C HIS A 254 -14.21 -23.82 1.92
N GLY A 255 -14.29 -23.60 0.62
CA GLY A 255 -15.32 -22.76 0.03
C GLY A 255 -14.96 -22.24 -1.36
N ASP A 256 -15.89 -21.48 -1.94
CA ASP A 256 -15.70 -20.79 -3.21
C ASP A 256 -15.53 -19.29 -2.96
N LEU A 257 -14.47 -18.69 -3.53
CA LEU A 257 -14.13 -17.29 -3.37
C LEU A 257 -14.19 -16.50 -4.70
N TYR A 258 -14.67 -17.11 -5.78
CA TYR A 258 -14.72 -16.43 -7.08
C TYR A 258 -15.58 -15.17 -7.03
N GLY A 259 -15.03 -14.10 -7.58
CA GLY A 259 -15.67 -12.78 -7.63
C GLY A 259 -15.68 -12.01 -6.31
N GLN A 260 -15.29 -12.63 -5.21
CA GLN A 260 -15.18 -11.95 -3.92
C GLN A 260 -13.93 -11.07 -3.89
N GLU A 261 -13.99 -9.98 -3.15
CA GLU A 261 -12.84 -9.15 -2.85
C GLU A 261 -11.98 -9.83 -1.80
N LEU A 262 -10.70 -9.91 -2.06
CA LEU A 262 -9.73 -10.56 -1.21
C LEU A 262 -8.54 -9.63 -1.00
N ARG A 263 -8.10 -9.47 0.25
CA ARG A 263 -6.87 -8.79 0.62
C ARG A 263 -5.80 -9.81 0.93
N MET A 264 -4.67 -9.69 0.26
CA MET A 264 -3.49 -10.52 0.44
C MET A 264 -2.35 -9.69 1.01
N GLU A 265 -1.76 -10.15 2.09
CA GLU A 265 -0.66 -9.52 2.81
C GLU A 265 0.58 -10.39 2.73
N PHE A 266 1.66 -9.85 2.15
CA PHE A 266 2.95 -10.54 1.95
C PHE A 266 3.88 -10.29 3.13
N TYR A 267 4.38 -11.36 3.73
CA TYR A 267 5.26 -11.28 4.91
C TYR A 267 6.68 -11.74 4.63
N GLN A 268 6.85 -12.91 4.01
CA GLN A 268 8.16 -13.52 3.81
C GLN A 268 8.23 -14.21 2.44
N ARG A 269 9.39 -14.11 1.78
CA ARG A 269 9.68 -14.91 0.61
C ARG A 269 10.29 -16.24 1.02
N LEU A 270 9.61 -17.34 0.75
CA LEU A 270 10.07 -18.69 1.12
C LEU A 270 11.15 -19.22 0.16
N ARG A 271 10.98 -18.96 -1.15
CA ARG A 271 11.92 -19.37 -2.20
C ARG A 271 11.66 -18.67 -3.53
N GLY A 272 12.55 -18.82 -4.49
CA GLY A 272 12.35 -18.44 -5.89
C GLY A 272 11.42 -19.41 -6.64
N GLU A 273 11.17 -19.13 -7.92
CA GLU A 273 10.47 -20.07 -8.81
C GLU A 273 11.35 -21.30 -9.11
N GLU A 274 10.73 -22.46 -9.17
CA GLU A 274 11.37 -23.73 -9.50
C GLU A 274 10.51 -24.54 -10.46
N LYS A 275 11.14 -25.32 -11.33
CA LYS A 275 10.47 -26.30 -12.20
C LYS A 275 10.49 -27.66 -11.54
N PHE A 276 9.34 -28.31 -11.47
CA PHE A 276 9.23 -29.64 -10.88
C PHE A 276 9.12 -30.72 -11.94
N PRO A 277 9.80 -31.87 -11.75
CA PRO A 277 9.82 -32.96 -12.73
C PRO A 277 8.49 -33.73 -12.82
N SER A 278 7.62 -33.60 -11.79
CA SER A 278 6.32 -34.25 -11.72
C SER A 278 5.32 -33.48 -10.85
N LEU A 279 4.03 -33.76 -11.04
CA LEU A 279 2.97 -33.24 -10.16
C LEU A 279 3.12 -33.69 -8.71
N GLN A 280 3.68 -34.89 -8.48
CA GLN A 280 3.94 -35.38 -7.14
C GLN A 280 5.04 -34.58 -6.43
N ALA A 281 6.12 -34.24 -7.14
CA ALA A 281 7.19 -33.37 -6.63
C ALA A 281 6.65 -31.98 -6.29
N LEU A 282 5.82 -31.40 -7.17
CA LEU A 282 5.13 -30.13 -6.91
C LEU A 282 4.24 -30.19 -5.67
N SER A 283 3.44 -31.27 -5.52
CA SER A 283 2.57 -31.43 -4.36
C SER A 283 3.35 -31.53 -3.05
N THR A 284 4.46 -32.26 -3.05
CA THR A 284 5.35 -32.39 -1.89
C THR A 284 5.91 -31.03 -1.49
N GLU A 285 6.35 -30.23 -2.46
CA GLU A 285 6.92 -28.90 -2.19
C GLU A 285 5.86 -27.91 -1.71
N ILE A 286 4.63 -27.95 -2.24
CA ILE A 286 3.52 -27.12 -1.72
C ILE A 286 3.24 -27.45 -0.26
N ARG A 287 3.25 -28.72 0.15
CA ARG A 287 3.07 -29.12 1.55
C ARG A 287 4.21 -28.58 2.43
N ARG A 288 5.46 -28.69 1.98
CA ARG A 288 6.62 -28.12 2.68
C ARG A 288 6.48 -26.62 2.86
N ASN A 289 6.10 -25.89 1.80
CA ASN A 289 5.88 -24.44 1.88
C ASN A 289 4.71 -24.10 2.84
N ALA A 290 3.65 -24.94 2.93
CA ALA A 290 2.57 -24.76 3.90
C ALA A 290 3.07 -24.95 5.35
N GLU A 291 3.93 -25.94 5.59
CA GLU A 291 4.55 -26.14 6.92
C GLU A 291 5.46 -24.97 7.31
N GLN A 292 6.29 -24.49 6.37
CA GLN A 292 7.11 -23.29 6.57
C GLN A 292 6.28 -22.05 6.89
N THR A 293 5.18 -21.85 6.15
CA THR A 293 4.24 -20.73 6.39
C THR A 293 3.63 -20.82 7.79
N ARG A 294 3.17 -21.99 8.22
CA ARG A 294 2.63 -22.18 9.57
C ARG A 294 3.69 -21.92 10.65
N ALA A 295 4.90 -22.46 10.46
CA ALA A 295 6.01 -22.23 11.38
C ALA A 295 6.34 -20.73 11.51
N PHE A 296 6.43 -20.03 10.38
CA PHE A 296 6.69 -18.57 10.36
C PHE A 296 5.63 -17.80 11.16
N PHE A 297 4.34 -18.00 10.89
CA PHE A 297 3.29 -17.27 11.61
C PHE A 297 3.12 -17.71 13.08
N ASN A 298 3.50 -18.92 13.43
CA ASN A 298 3.54 -19.35 14.84
C ASN A 298 4.67 -18.68 15.62
N ALA A 299 5.81 -18.39 14.97
CA ALA A 299 6.93 -17.68 15.59
C ALA A 299 6.66 -16.17 15.76
N MET A 300 5.68 -15.60 15.04
CA MET A 300 5.28 -14.18 15.15
C MET A 300 4.27 -13.93 16.29
N LYS A 301 3.70 -14.97 16.90
CA LYS A 301 2.75 -14.86 18.04
C LYS A 301 3.51 -14.63 19.34
#